data_b80b87e2ae59bc09558837425e071328
#
_entry.id   b80b87e2ae59bc09558837425e071328
#
_cell.length_a   1.000
_cell.length_b   1.000
_cell.length_c   1.000
_cell.angle_alpha   90.00
_cell.angle_beta   90.00
_cell.angle_gamma   90.00
#
_symmetry.space_group_name_H-M   'P 1'
#
loop_
_entity.id
_entity.type
_entity.pdbx_description
1 polymer ?
#
loop_
_entity_poly.entity_id
_entity_poly.type
_entity_poly.pdbx_seq_one_letter_code
_entity_poly.pdbx_strand_id
1 'polypeptide(L)'
;MALTQKNWTIEFDSAAQREFERLDKSVALHISKFLHQRVASLENPRLIGEGLHGTLSDYWKYRVGDYRIICSMEDEKLVVVVVRIGHRREVYKG
;
A
#
# COMPACT_ATOMS: atom_id res chain seq x y z
N MET A 1 -2.04 6.28 29.21
CA MET A 1 -1.97 6.01 28.83
C MET A 1 -1.62 5.78 27.86
N ALA A 2 -1.12 5.78 27.59
CA ALA A 2 -0.78 5.77 26.61
C ALA A 2 -0.90 4.86 25.85
N LEU A 3 -1.25 4.79 25.23
CA LEU A 3 -1.48 3.96 24.57
C LEU A 3 -0.69 3.68 23.60
N THR A 4 -0.28 2.82 23.42
CA THR A 4 0.43 2.39 22.48
C THR A 4 -0.29 2.15 21.32
N GLN A 5 -0.45 2.96 20.46
CA GLN A 5 -0.98 2.66 19.31
C GLN A 5 0.04 2.07 18.50
N LYS A 6 -0.15 0.93 17.91
CA LYS A 6 0.72 0.31 17.06
C LYS A 6 0.51 0.85 15.70
N ASN A 7 1.29 1.77 15.27
CA ASN A 7 1.20 2.29 13.91
C ASN A 7 2.15 1.52 13.03
N TRP A 8 1.73 1.26 11.83
CA TRP A 8 2.57 0.61 10.84
C TRP A 8 3.38 1.66 10.10
N THR A 9 4.53 1.27 9.59
CA THR A 9 5.37 2.15 8.78
C THR A 9 5.14 1.80 7.33
N ILE A 10 5.10 2.82 6.49
CA ILE A 10 4.95 2.63 5.05
C ILE A 10 6.32 2.77 4.40
N GLU A 11 6.72 1.76 3.66
CA GLU A 11 7.97 1.80 2.90
C GLU A 11 7.65 1.49 1.45
N PHE A 12 8.47 1.99 0.54
CA PHE A 12 8.32 1.71 -0.88
C PHE A 12 9.57 0.98 -1.33
N ASP A 13 9.41 -0.11 -2.08
CA ASP A 13 10.59 -0.68 -2.69
C ASP A 13 10.99 0.19 -3.88
N SER A 14 12.12 -0.12 -4.51
CA SER A 14 12.65 0.78 -5.52
C SER A 14 11.76 0.89 -6.74
N ALA A 15 11.11 -0.18 -7.13
CA ALA A 15 10.21 -0.11 -8.29
C ALA A 15 9.00 0.74 -7.99
N ALA A 16 8.40 0.56 -6.81
CA ALA A 16 7.24 1.35 -6.41
C ALA A 16 7.61 2.81 -6.23
N GLN A 17 8.80 3.08 -5.71
CA GLN A 17 9.25 4.46 -5.55
C GLN A 17 9.32 5.16 -6.90
N ARG A 18 9.83 4.48 -7.92
CA ARG A 18 9.91 5.07 -9.26
C ARG A 18 8.51 5.29 -9.84
N GLU A 19 7.61 4.36 -9.59
CA GLU A 19 6.23 4.53 -10.06
C GLU A 19 5.57 5.71 -9.37
N PHE A 20 5.81 5.85 -8.08
CA PHE A 20 5.23 6.94 -7.30
C PHE A 20 5.73 8.29 -7.82
N GLU A 21 7.00 8.37 -8.15
CA GLU A 21 7.60 9.62 -8.62
C GLU A 21 7.07 10.04 -9.99
N ARG A 22 6.48 9.14 -10.74
CA ARG A 22 5.92 9.47 -12.05
C ARG A 22 4.48 9.90 -11.99
N LEU A 23 3.85 9.83 -10.82
CA LEU A 23 2.45 10.19 -10.70
C LEU A 23 2.29 11.71 -10.70
N ASP A 24 1.12 12.17 -11.16
CA ASP A 24 0.76 13.56 -10.99
C ASP A 24 0.76 13.89 -9.51
N LYS A 25 1.10 15.11 -9.17
CA LYS A 25 1.18 15.52 -7.78
C LYS A 25 -0.10 15.25 -7.01
N SER A 26 -1.25 15.51 -7.62
CA SER A 26 -2.50 15.31 -6.91
C SER A 26 -2.76 13.84 -6.63
N VAL A 27 -2.39 12.96 -7.57
CA VAL A 27 -2.56 11.54 -7.38
C VAL A 27 -1.59 11.04 -6.32
N ALA A 28 -0.34 11.48 -6.40
CA ALA A 28 0.67 11.07 -5.43
C ALA A 28 0.27 11.48 -4.02
N LEU A 29 -0.24 12.70 -3.87
CA LEU A 29 -0.66 13.17 -2.56
C LEU A 29 -1.83 12.34 -2.04
N HIS A 30 -2.77 12.02 -2.90
CA HIS A 30 -3.93 11.24 -2.51
C HIS A 30 -3.52 9.85 -2.04
N ILE A 31 -2.61 9.21 -2.78
CA ILE A 31 -2.11 7.89 -2.42
C ILE A 31 -1.32 7.96 -1.12
N SER A 32 -0.47 8.97 -0.99
CA SER A 32 0.32 9.14 0.22
C SER A 32 -0.56 9.32 1.44
N LYS A 33 -1.59 10.15 1.33
CA LYS A 33 -2.51 10.35 2.45
C LYS A 33 -3.25 9.08 2.80
N PHE A 34 -3.67 8.34 1.78
CA PHE A 34 -4.37 7.09 2.03
C PHE A 34 -3.49 6.12 2.81
N LEU A 35 -2.24 5.97 2.36
CA LEU A 35 -1.34 5.03 3.00
C LEU A 35 -1.00 5.44 4.42
N HIS A 36 -0.69 6.71 4.63
CA HIS A 36 -0.24 7.16 5.94
C HIS A 36 -1.37 7.41 6.92
N GLN A 37 -2.51 7.87 6.43
CA GLN A 37 -3.61 8.21 7.34
C GLN A 37 -4.61 7.09 7.52
N ARG A 38 -4.81 6.26 6.49
CA ARG A 38 -5.79 5.20 6.58
C ARG A 38 -5.16 3.84 6.85
N VAL A 39 -4.09 3.50 6.13
CA VAL A 39 -3.51 2.17 6.25
C VAL A 39 -2.61 2.06 7.47
N ALA A 40 -1.68 2.99 7.60
CA ALA A 40 -0.69 2.91 8.68
C ALA A 40 -1.29 3.05 10.06
N SER A 41 -2.44 3.69 10.16
CA SER A 41 -3.05 3.91 11.45
C SER A 41 -3.89 2.74 11.93
N LEU A 42 -4.14 1.77 11.06
CA LEU A 42 -4.96 0.63 11.45
C LEU A 42 -4.15 -0.33 12.30
N GLU A 43 -4.84 -0.96 13.23
CA GLU A 43 -4.21 -1.99 14.01
C GLU A 43 -3.76 -3.13 13.11
N ASN A 44 -4.55 -3.44 12.11
CA ASN A 44 -4.22 -4.44 11.12
C ASN A 44 -4.53 -3.87 9.73
N PRO A 45 -3.49 -3.61 8.92
CA PRO A 45 -3.72 -3.04 7.59
C PRO A 45 -4.59 -3.89 6.67
N ARG A 46 -4.80 -5.15 7.04
CA ARG A 46 -5.64 -6.04 6.24
C ARG A 46 -7.13 -5.88 6.52
N LEU A 47 -7.48 -4.94 7.39
CA LEU A 47 -8.90 -4.64 7.64
C LEU A 47 -9.55 -3.96 6.45
N ILE A 48 -8.76 -3.34 5.57
CA ILE A 48 -9.27 -2.77 4.33
C ILE A 48 -8.45 -3.35 3.20
N GLY A 49 -8.93 -3.19 1.98
CA GLY A 49 -8.26 -3.76 0.83
C GLY A 49 -8.61 -5.23 0.66
N GLU A 50 -7.85 -5.92 -0.15
CA GLU A 50 -8.12 -7.34 -0.41
C GLU A 50 -6.83 -8.08 -0.73
N GLY A 51 -6.80 -9.35 -0.38
CA GLY A 51 -5.67 -10.20 -0.71
C GLY A 51 -5.70 -10.61 -2.17
N LEU A 52 -4.55 -10.83 -2.74
CA LEU A 52 -4.44 -11.39 -4.07
C LEU A 52 -4.46 -12.92 -3.98
N HIS A 53 -4.63 -13.55 -5.12
CA HIS A 53 -4.81 -15.00 -5.13
C HIS A 53 -3.70 -15.70 -5.86
N GLY A 54 -3.63 -17.01 -5.73
CA GLY A 54 -2.69 -17.84 -6.45
C GLY A 54 -1.27 -17.58 -5.99
N THR A 55 -0.37 -17.44 -6.94
CA THR A 55 1.03 -17.22 -6.60
C THR A 55 1.29 -15.88 -5.96
N LEU A 56 0.29 -15.00 -5.98
CA LEU A 56 0.44 -13.67 -5.40
C LEU A 56 -0.25 -13.57 -4.04
N SER A 57 -0.55 -14.69 -3.40
CA SER A 57 -1.35 -14.69 -2.19
C SER A 57 -0.70 -13.99 -1.01
N ASP A 58 0.62 -13.73 -1.08
CA ASP A 58 1.30 -13.00 -0.01
C ASP A 58 1.14 -11.49 -0.14
N TYR A 59 0.48 -11.04 -1.19
CA TYR A 59 0.35 -9.61 -1.44
C TYR A 59 -1.05 -9.12 -1.17
N TRP A 60 -1.14 -7.83 -0.88
CA TRP A 60 -2.40 -7.19 -0.53
C TRP A 60 -2.61 -5.99 -1.45
N LYS A 61 -3.84 -5.73 -1.80
CA LYS A 61 -4.16 -4.69 -2.74
C LYS A 61 -5.04 -3.64 -2.12
N TYR A 62 -4.68 -2.39 -2.33
CA TYR A 62 -5.55 -1.26 -1.98
C TYR A 62 -5.95 -0.54 -3.25
N ARG A 63 -7.12 0.05 -3.21
CA ARG A 63 -7.62 0.82 -4.34
C ARG A 63 -7.73 2.28 -3.93
N VAL A 64 -7.11 3.17 -4.70
CA VAL A 64 -7.21 4.60 -4.48
C VAL A 64 -7.58 5.22 -5.82
N GLY A 65 -8.85 5.59 -5.99
CA GLY A 65 -9.33 6.06 -7.28
C GLY A 65 -9.18 4.98 -8.33
N ASP A 66 -8.53 5.30 -9.42
CA ASP A 66 -8.28 4.34 -10.49
C ASP A 66 -6.96 3.62 -10.34
N TYR A 67 -6.29 3.82 -9.22
CA TYR A 67 -4.98 3.20 -9.01
C TYR A 67 -5.07 2.03 -8.07
N ARG A 68 -4.18 1.07 -8.29
CA ARG A 68 -4.03 -0.08 -7.43
C ARG A 68 -2.68 -0.01 -6.77
N ILE A 69 -2.64 -0.24 -5.48
CA ILE A 69 -1.41 -0.23 -4.70
C ILE A 69 -1.22 -1.64 -4.19
N ILE A 70 -0.16 -2.31 -4.62
CA ILE A 70 0.13 -3.67 -4.21
C ILE A 70 1.20 -3.62 -3.15
N CYS A 71 0.95 -4.30 -2.05
CA CYS A 71 1.83 -4.25 -0.89
C CYS A 71 2.12 -5.63 -0.35
N SER A 72 3.23 -5.77 0.34
CA SER A 72 3.45 -6.91 1.20
C SER A 72 3.55 -6.38 2.62
N MET A 73 3.33 -7.23 3.59
CA MET A 73 3.34 -6.79 4.98
C MET A 73 4.30 -7.61 5.78
N GLU A 74 5.13 -6.93 6.57
CA GLU A 74 6.06 -7.58 7.46
C GLU A 74 5.52 -7.40 8.85
N ASP A 75 4.76 -8.38 9.31
CA ASP A 75 4.02 -8.25 10.55
C ASP A 75 4.89 -8.05 11.77
N GLU A 76 6.02 -8.71 11.80
CA GLU A 76 6.88 -8.59 12.96
C GLU A 76 7.50 -7.23 13.09
N LYS A 77 7.66 -6.54 11.98
CA LYS A 77 8.25 -5.22 11.97
C LYS A 77 7.21 -4.12 11.89
N LEU A 78 5.96 -4.48 11.69
CA LEU A 78 4.86 -3.54 11.48
C LEU A 78 5.15 -2.62 10.30
N VAL A 79 5.55 -3.22 9.17
CA VAL A 79 5.88 -2.49 7.97
C VAL A 79 4.99 -2.93 6.82
N VAL A 80 4.43 -1.97 6.11
CA VAL A 80 3.71 -2.20 4.86
C VAL A 80 4.67 -1.76 3.76
N VAL A 81 5.09 -2.70 2.91
CA VAL A 81 6.02 -2.39 1.83
C VAL A 81 5.22 -2.28 0.54
N VAL A 82 5.21 -1.11 -0.05
CA VAL A 82 4.54 -0.91 -1.32
C VAL A 82 5.46 -1.41 -2.41
N VAL A 83 5.00 -2.39 -3.19
CA VAL A 83 5.84 -3.01 -4.21
C VAL A 83 5.41 -2.62 -5.62
N ARG A 84 4.17 -2.14 -5.80
CA ARG A 84 3.71 -1.73 -7.11
C ARG A 84 2.64 -0.69 -6.99
N ILE A 85 2.68 0.32 -7.86
CA ILE A 85 1.61 1.30 -7.98
C ILE A 85 1.31 1.43 -9.46
N GLY A 86 0.07 1.31 -9.85
CA GLY A 86 -0.27 1.47 -11.24
C GLY A 86 -1.74 1.68 -11.46
N HIS A 87 -2.06 2.15 -12.64
CA HIS A 87 -3.44 2.30 -13.04
C HIS A 87 -4.07 0.91 -13.07
N ARG A 88 -5.34 0.83 -12.75
CA ARG A 88 -6.01 -0.45 -12.61
C ARG A 88 -5.86 -1.35 -13.84
N ARG A 89 -5.68 -0.76 -15.02
CA ARG A 89 -5.54 -1.56 -16.21
C ARG A 89 -4.15 -2.12 -16.38
N GLU A 90 -3.17 -1.56 -15.70
CA GLU A 90 -1.79 -1.95 -15.90
C GLU A 90 -1.30 -2.93 -14.86
N VAL A 91 -1.79 -2.80 -13.66
CA VAL A 91 -1.26 -3.58 -12.54
C VAL A 91 -1.54 -5.07 -12.71
N TYR A 92 -2.62 -5.42 -13.37
CA TYR A 92 -2.99 -6.80 -13.57
C TYR A 92 -2.54 -7.41 -14.87
N LYS A 93 -1.79 -6.68 -15.65
CA LYS A 93 -1.29 -7.24 -16.83
C LYS A 93 -0.13 -8.03 -16.49
N GLY A 94 -0.18 -9.07 -16.67
CA GLY A 94 0.87 -9.85 -16.38
C GLY A 94 1.65 -10.51 -16.09
#